data_ee0d0afe30cf784919216e0b89a8ccb3
#
_entry.id   ee0d0afe30cf784919216e0b89a8ccb3
#
_cell.length_a   1.000
_cell.length_b   1.000
_cell.length_c   1.000
_cell.angle_alpha   90.00
_cell.angle_beta   90.00
_cell.angle_gamma   90.00
#
_symmetry.space_group_name_H-M   'P 1'
#
loop_
_entity.id
_entity.type
_entity.pdbx_description
1 polymer ?
#
loop_
_entity_poly.entity_id
_entity_poly.type
_entity_poly.pdbx_seq_one_letter_code
_entity_poly.pdbx_strand_id
1 'polypeptide(L)'
;MFAFLSSSEGKANSHSEGRLAMIRALGPGSVSSFLKVILDVAYYVLWVFAGFVGIGIVVLLLVSFNPQLLPYLVRSRLDVGGPTGAALHLTGVELYIIGVMVIVQRLRRVFGTMTAGDPFHPDNVRRLRVIGMVLALLEIDRYVFGALDHFVLHVAASTGLNLTAWFAVLVIVVLSEVFREGARLRRDAELTI
;
A
#
# COMPACT_ATOMS: atom_id res chain seq x y z
N MET A 1 -54.21 -8.86 35.09
CA MET A 1 -52.91 -8.32 35.55
C MET A 1 -51.70 -9.06 34.98
N PHE A 2 -51.87 -10.26 34.39
CA PHE A 2 -50.77 -11.07 33.80
C PHE A 2 -50.44 -10.75 32.32
N ALA A 3 -51.32 -10.08 31.58
CA ALA A 3 -51.09 -9.78 30.15
C ALA A 3 -50.16 -8.57 29.85
N PHE A 4 -49.88 -7.74 30.85
CA PHE A 4 -49.09 -6.51 30.69
C PHE A 4 -47.56 -6.77 30.84
N LEU A 5 -47.16 -7.82 31.56
CA LEU A 5 -45.77 -8.16 31.80
C LEU A 5 -45.13 -8.91 30.60
N SER A 6 -45.93 -9.62 29.82
CA SER A 6 -45.45 -10.35 28.62
C SER A 6 -45.07 -9.44 27.44
N SER A 7 -45.69 -8.24 27.35
CA SER A 7 -45.42 -7.28 26.26
C SER A 7 -44.13 -6.47 26.47
N SER A 8 -43.69 -6.29 27.73
CA SER A 8 -42.45 -5.56 28.02
C SER A 8 -41.19 -6.39 27.82
N GLU A 9 -41.23 -7.70 28.06
CA GLU A 9 -40.11 -8.63 27.86
C GLU A 9 -39.81 -8.85 26.37
N GLY A 10 -40.84 -8.93 25.51
CA GLY A 10 -40.67 -9.08 24.06
C GLY A 10 -39.99 -7.87 23.42
N LYS A 11 -40.26 -6.66 23.93
CA LYS A 11 -39.65 -5.42 23.40
C LYS A 11 -38.20 -5.21 23.87
N ALA A 12 -37.87 -5.64 25.08
CA ALA A 12 -36.52 -5.57 25.63
C ALA A 12 -35.61 -6.57 24.90
N ASN A 13 -36.12 -7.77 24.55
CA ASN A 13 -35.36 -8.79 23.85
C ASN A 13 -35.08 -8.40 22.39
N SER A 14 -36.03 -7.79 21.68
CA SER A 14 -35.82 -7.33 20.30
C SER A 14 -34.79 -6.18 20.20
N HIS A 15 -34.71 -5.31 21.20
CA HIS A 15 -33.69 -4.26 21.27
C HIS A 15 -32.29 -4.79 21.60
N SER A 16 -32.20 -5.84 22.43
CA SER A 16 -30.92 -6.49 22.74
C SER A 16 -30.41 -7.31 21.54
N GLU A 17 -31.29 -8.01 20.81
CA GLU A 17 -30.93 -8.74 19.60
C GLU A 17 -30.49 -7.80 18.45
N GLY A 18 -31.19 -6.68 18.28
CA GLY A 18 -30.78 -5.66 17.31
C GLY A 18 -29.41 -5.03 17.63
N ARG A 19 -29.11 -4.78 18.90
CA ARG A 19 -27.77 -4.31 19.34
C ARG A 19 -26.68 -5.37 19.16
N LEU A 20 -26.95 -6.63 19.48
CA LEU A 20 -26.02 -7.73 19.28
C LEU A 20 -25.76 -8.01 17.80
N ALA A 21 -26.78 -7.90 16.95
CA ALA A 21 -26.63 -8.01 15.49
C ALA A 21 -25.79 -6.85 14.92
N MET A 22 -25.98 -5.63 15.44
CA MET A 22 -25.22 -4.44 15.04
C MET A 22 -23.73 -4.53 15.49
N ILE A 23 -23.48 -5.05 16.69
CA ILE A 23 -22.13 -5.29 17.21
C ILE A 23 -21.44 -6.42 16.43
N ARG A 24 -22.18 -7.45 15.99
CA ARG A 24 -21.67 -8.52 15.13
C ARG A 24 -21.33 -8.03 13.72
N ALA A 25 -22.12 -7.09 13.18
CA ALA A 25 -21.82 -6.47 11.87
C ALA A 25 -20.58 -5.57 11.90
N LEU A 26 -20.22 -5.02 13.07
CA LEU A 26 -19.01 -4.22 13.33
C LEU A 26 -17.86 -5.06 13.93
N GLY A 27 -17.96 -6.38 13.95
CA GLY A 27 -16.93 -7.28 14.46
C GLY A 27 -15.60 -7.17 13.70
N PRO A 28 -14.48 -7.59 14.32
CA PRO A 28 -13.13 -7.47 13.73
C PRO A 28 -13.01 -8.10 12.34
N GLY A 29 -13.87 -9.06 11.99
CA GLY A 29 -13.96 -9.63 10.64
C GLY A 29 -14.52 -8.69 9.58
N SER A 30 -15.37 -7.72 9.96
CA SER A 30 -15.93 -6.74 9.02
C SER A 30 -14.90 -5.69 8.61
N VAL A 31 -14.10 -5.18 9.55
CA VAL A 31 -13.06 -4.18 9.27
C VAL A 31 -11.95 -4.75 8.41
N SER A 32 -11.47 -5.96 8.69
CA SER A 32 -10.42 -6.60 7.91
C SER A 32 -10.91 -6.98 6.50
N SER A 33 -12.18 -7.38 6.34
CA SER A 33 -12.78 -7.65 5.04
C SER A 33 -12.93 -6.37 4.21
N PHE A 34 -13.37 -5.26 4.83
CA PHE A 34 -13.48 -3.96 4.18
C PHE A 34 -12.10 -3.45 3.71
N LEU A 35 -11.10 -3.55 4.58
CA LEU A 35 -9.73 -3.15 4.25
C LEU A 35 -9.13 -4.00 3.13
N LYS A 36 -9.43 -5.30 3.11
CA LYS A 36 -9.03 -6.18 2.00
C LYS A 36 -9.62 -5.71 0.67
N VAL A 37 -10.90 -5.37 0.62
CA VAL A 37 -11.55 -4.87 -0.61
C VAL A 37 -10.89 -3.56 -1.07
N ILE A 38 -10.60 -2.63 -0.16
CA ILE A 38 -9.90 -1.39 -0.49
C ILE A 38 -8.52 -1.69 -1.09
N LEU A 39 -7.76 -2.59 -0.49
CA LEU A 39 -6.44 -2.98 -0.99
C LEU A 39 -6.52 -3.70 -2.33
N ASP A 40 -7.58 -4.50 -2.57
CA ASP A 40 -7.82 -5.15 -3.86
C ASP A 40 -8.08 -4.11 -4.95
N VAL A 41 -8.96 -3.15 -4.70
CA VAL A 41 -9.23 -2.04 -5.62
C VAL A 41 -7.98 -1.21 -5.86
N ALA A 42 -7.26 -0.81 -4.81
CA ALA A 42 -6.03 -0.06 -4.92
C ALA A 42 -4.97 -0.78 -5.78
N TYR A 43 -4.85 -2.10 -5.64
CA TYR A 43 -3.93 -2.91 -6.43
C TYR A 43 -4.25 -2.87 -7.92
N TYR A 44 -5.52 -3.03 -8.31
CA TYR A 44 -5.92 -2.95 -9.72
C TYR A 44 -5.78 -1.55 -10.29
N VAL A 45 -6.09 -0.51 -9.51
CA VAL A 45 -5.89 0.89 -9.92
C VAL A 45 -4.40 1.17 -10.17
N LEU A 46 -3.52 0.69 -9.29
CA LEU A 46 -2.07 0.82 -9.47
C LEU A 46 -1.57 0.10 -10.73
N TRP A 47 -2.12 -1.07 -11.07
CA TRP A 47 -1.79 -1.78 -12.31
C TRP A 47 -2.15 -0.98 -13.55
N VAL A 48 -3.35 -0.38 -13.57
CA VAL A 48 -3.79 0.48 -14.68
C VAL A 48 -2.88 1.70 -14.79
N PHE A 49 -2.55 2.32 -13.64
CA PHE A 49 -1.70 3.51 -13.62
C PHE A 49 -0.26 3.19 -14.08
N ALA A 50 0.33 2.08 -13.61
CA ALA A 50 1.62 1.59 -14.09
C ALA A 50 1.62 1.35 -15.59
N GLY A 51 0.57 0.72 -16.14
CA GLY A 51 0.43 0.54 -17.58
C GLY A 51 0.43 1.85 -18.35
N PHE A 52 -0.26 2.87 -17.86
CA PHE A 52 -0.27 4.21 -18.49
C PHE A 52 1.11 4.88 -18.44
N VAL A 53 1.80 4.84 -17.30
CA VAL A 53 3.14 5.42 -17.16
C VAL A 53 4.14 4.68 -18.02
N GLY A 54 4.10 3.34 -18.03
CA GLY A 54 4.97 2.51 -18.88
C GLY A 54 4.79 2.79 -20.38
N ILE A 55 3.55 2.93 -20.84
CA ILE A 55 3.26 3.35 -22.22
C ILE A 55 3.82 4.75 -22.49
N GLY A 56 3.65 5.68 -21.53
CA GLY A 56 4.22 7.02 -21.62
C GLY A 56 5.75 7.03 -21.78
N ILE A 57 6.45 6.20 -21.02
CA ILE A 57 7.91 6.04 -21.12
C ILE A 57 8.28 5.54 -22.52
N VAL A 58 7.63 4.49 -23.01
CA VAL A 58 7.90 3.93 -24.35
C VAL A 58 7.69 4.98 -25.43
N VAL A 59 6.58 5.73 -25.37
CA VAL A 59 6.29 6.80 -26.33
C VAL A 59 7.35 7.89 -26.30
N LEU A 60 7.78 8.34 -25.10
CA LEU A 60 8.82 9.36 -24.97
C LEU A 60 10.16 8.90 -25.48
N LEU A 61 10.52 7.64 -25.26
CA LEU A 61 11.75 7.04 -25.81
C LEU A 61 11.69 6.96 -27.33
N LEU A 62 10.59 6.52 -27.92
CA LEU A 62 10.41 6.49 -29.38
C LEU A 62 10.55 7.88 -30.00
N VAL A 63 9.99 8.90 -29.35
CA VAL A 63 10.10 10.30 -29.78
C VAL A 63 11.54 10.82 -29.67
N SER A 64 12.24 10.40 -28.62
CA SER A 64 13.67 10.78 -28.43
C SER A 64 14.55 10.28 -29.59
N PHE A 65 14.26 9.08 -30.13
CA PHE A 65 14.98 8.53 -31.28
C PHE A 65 14.44 9.05 -32.64
N ASN A 66 13.19 9.43 -32.72
CA ASN A 66 12.59 9.94 -33.95
C ASN A 66 11.67 11.14 -33.68
N PRO A 67 12.23 12.38 -33.64
CA PRO A 67 11.49 13.60 -33.32
C PRO A 67 10.33 13.95 -34.31
N GLN A 68 10.28 13.29 -35.48
CA GLN A 68 9.23 13.52 -36.46
C GLN A 68 7.92 12.79 -36.13
N LEU A 69 7.93 11.83 -35.17
CA LEU A 69 6.76 11.04 -34.81
C LEU A 69 5.73 11.79 -33.98
N LEU A 70 6.08 12.95 -33.40
CA LEU A 70 5.13 13.72 -32.59
C LEU A 70 4.88 15.11 -33.12
N PRO A 71 3.60 15.50 -33.31
CA PRO A 71 3.21 16.84 -33.69
C PRO A 71 3.64 17.86 -32.63
N TYR A 72 3.79 19.10 -33.07
CA TYR A 72 4.20 20.31 -32.37
C TYR A 72 3.62 20.50 -30.94
N LEU A 73 2.45 19.94 -30.63
CA LEU A 73 1.73 20.08 -29.36
C LEU A 73 2.45 19.43 -28.14
N VAL A 74 3.26 18.41 -28.36
CA VAL A 74 4.02 17.74 -27.25
C VAL A 74 5.36 18.45 -27.04
N ARG A 75 5.93 19.01 -28.10
CA ARG A 75 7.25 19.67 -28.07
C ARG A 75 7.26 20.94 -27.22
N SER A 76 6.13 21.65 -27.14
CA SER A 76 6.01 22.91 -26.39
C SER A 76 5.71 22.74 -24.89
N ARG A 77 5.36 21.53 -24.43
CA ARG A 77 5.06 21.26 -23.01
C ARG A 77 6.14 20.47 -22.26
N LEU A 78 7.17 19.98 -22.96
CA LEU A 78 8.27 19.24 -22.36
C LEU A 78 9.47 20.19 -22.11
N ASP A 79 9.23 21.24 -21.31
CA ASP A 79 10.23 22.28 -21.04
C ASP A 79 11.48 21.83 -20.26
N VAL A 80 11.44 20.63 -19.66
CA VAL A 80 12.50 20.17 -18.78
C VAL A 80 13.22 18.97 -19.38
N GLY A 81 14.39 19.22 -19.99
CA GLY A 81 15.27 18.15 -20.51
C GLY A 81 14.77 17.42 -21.77
N GLY A 82 13.68 17.89 -22.39
CA GLY A 82 13.10 17.27 -23.59
C GLY A 82 12.50 15.89 -23.34
N PRO A 83 12.25 15.09 -24.41
CA PRO A 83 11.63 13.76 -24.28
C PRO A 83 12.44 12.77 -23.45
N THR A 84 13.78 12.82 -23.54
CA THR A 84 14.67 11.96 -22.77
C THR A 84 14.63 12.25 -21.27
N GLY A 85 14.61 13.54 -20.90
CA GLY A 85 14.50 13.94 -19.50
C GLY A 85 13.15 13.57 -18.90
N ALA A 86 12.06 13.78 -19.66
CA ALA A 86 10.74 13.34 -19.24
C ALA A 86 10.64 11.81 -19.08
N ALA A 87 11.27 11.04 -19.97
CA ALA A 87 11.33 9.58 -19.84
C ALA A 87 12.11 9.15 -18.59
N LEU A 88 13.22 9.81 -18.28
CA LEU A 88 14.00 9.54 -17.07
C LEU A 88 13.16 9.79 -15.82
N HIS A 89 12.50 10.95 -15.73
CA HIS A 89 11.63 11.28 -14.61
C HIS A 89 10.47 10.28 -14.44
N LEU A 90 9.79 9.91 -15.54
CA LEU A 90 8.73 8.90 -15.50
C LEU A 90 9.25 7.52 -15.10
N THR A 91 10.52 7.19 -15.38
CA THR A 91 11.13 5.93 -14.94
C THR A 91 11.22 5.87 -13.40
N GLY A 92 11.61 6.95 -12.74
CA GLY A 92 11.56 7.04 -11.28
C GLY A 92 10.13 6.88 -10.73
N VAL A 93 9.16 7.57 -11.35
CA VAL A 93 7.74 7.41 -10.99
C VAL A 93 7.27 5.96 -11.16
N GLU A 94 7.66 5.28 -12.24
CA GLU A 94 7.29 3.88 -12.49
C GLU A 94 7.87 2.94 -11.44
N LEU A 95 9.16 3.10 -11.08
CA LEU A 95 9.79 2.31 -10.01
C LEU A 95 9.10 2.53 -8.67
N TYR A 96 8.72 3.78 -8.38
CA TYR A 96 7.94 4.10 -7.18
C TYR A 96 6.59 3.38 -7.17
N ILE A 97 5.84 3.40 -8.28
CA ILE A 97 4.54 2.70 -8.41
C ILE A 97 4.72 1.19 -8.22
N ILE A 98 5.74 0.59 -8.83
CA ILE A 98 6.07 -0.84 -8.67
C ILE A 98 6.33 -1.16 -7.20
N GLY A 99 7.11 -0.34 -6.50
CA GLY A 99 7.37 -0.52 -5.07
C GLY A 99 6.09 -0.44 -4.23
N VAL A 100 5.23 0.55 -4.48
CA VAL A 100 3.91 0.67 -3.81
C VAL A 100 3.05 -0.56 -4.11
N MET A 101 3.04 -1.06 -5.35
CA MET A 101 2.34 -2.29 -5.73
C MET A 101 2.81 -3.50 -4.91
N VAL A 102 4.12 -3.66 -4.72
CA VAL A 102 4.67 -4.74 -3.88
C VAL A 102 4.18 -4.59 -2.43
N ILE A 103 4.19 -3.38 -1.87
CA ILE A 103 3.68 -3.12 -0.52
C ILE A 103 2.21 -3.52 -0.42
N VAL A 104 1.36 -3.03 -1.32
CA VAL A 104 -0.08 -3.33 -1.33
C VAL A 104 -0.31 -4.84 -1.46
N GLN A 105 0.43 -5.54 -2.33
CA GLN A 105 0.33 -6.98 -2.48
C GLN A 105 0.69 -7.73 -1.19
N ARG A 106 1.73 -7.29 -0.46
CA ARG A 106 2.12 -7.91 0.81
C ARG A 106 1.08 -7.62 1.91
N LEU A 107 0.57 -6.40 1.98
CA LEU A 107 -0.52 -6.05 2.91
C LEU A 107 -1.77 -6.89 2.67
N ARG A 108 -2.20 -7.06 1.41
CA ARG A 108 -3.35 -7.92 1.06
C ARG A 108 -3.19 -9.33 1.64
N ARG A 109 -1.98 -9.90 1.56
CA ARG A 109 -1.69 -11.23 2.09
C ARG A 109 -1.70 -11.27 3.63
N VAL A 110 -1.22 -10.20 4.30
CA VAL A 110 -1.28 -10.06 5.75
C VAL A 110 -2.74 -10.00 6.22
N PHE A 111 -3.56 -9.14 5.60
CA PHE A 111 -4.98 -9.05 5.94
C PHE A 111 -5.76 -10.33 5.60
N GLY A 112 -5.34 -11.07 4.58
CA GLY A 112 -5.91 -12.38 4.27
C GLY A 112 -5.72 -13.40 5.40
N THR A 113 -4.56 -13.44 6.04
CA THR A 113 -4.33 -14.33 7.20
C THR A 113 -5.05 -13.84 8.46
N MET A 114 -5.17 -12.53 8.64
CA MET A 114 -5.96 -11.96 9.75
C MET A 114 -7.45 -12.30 9.64
N THR A 115 -8.03 -12.22 8.44
CA THR A 115 -9.43 -12.64 8.20
C THR A 115 -9.64 -14.14 8.37
N ALA A 116 -8.61 -14.96 8.14
CA ALA A 116 -8.63 -16.40 8.41
C ALA A 116 -8.47 -16.76 9.90
N GLY A 117 -8.33 -15.76 10.80
CA GLY A 117 -8.19 -15.97 12.24
C GLY A 117 -6.77 -16.28 12.70
N ASP A 118 -5.78 -16.16 11.83
CA ASP A 118 -4.37 -16.40 12.16
C ASP A 118 -3.49 -15.13 11.96
N PRO A 119 -3.59 -14.12 12.85
CA PRO A 119 -2.81 -12.89 12.75
C PRO A 119 -1.31 -13.11 12.94
N PHE A 120 -0.91 -14.09 13.76
CA PHE A 120 0.51 -14.38 14.06
C PHE A 120 1.11 -15.46 13.16
N HIS A 121 0.56 -15.64 11.96
CA HIS A 121 1.13 -16.55 10.98
C HIS A 121 2.60 -16.20 10.70
N PRO A 122 3.55 -17.16 10.73
CA PRO A 122 4.99 -16.89 10.60
C PRO A 122 5.35 -16.16 9.29
N ASP A 123 4.59 -16.39 8.20
CA ASP A 123 4.79 -15.67 6.94
C ASP A 123 4.52 -14.16 7.04
N ASN A 124 3.71 -13.71 8.00
CA ASN A 124 3.44 -12.28 8.17
C ASN A 124 4.68 -11.52 8.60
N VAL A 125 5.55 -12.13 9.40
CA VAL A 125 6.86 -11.56 9.76
C VAL A 125 7.70 -11.28 8.51
N ARG A 126 7.78 -12.26 7.60
CA ARG A 126 8.50 -12.10 6.32
C ARG A 126 7.85 -11.03 5.43
N ARG A 127 6.52 -11.00 5.36
CA ARG A 127 5.78 -9.99 4.57
C ARG A 127 6.03 -8.58 5.08
N LEU A 128 6.00 -8.37 6.40
CA LEU A 128 6.29 -7.08 7.04
C LEU A 128 7.74 -6.64 6.81
N ARG A 129 8.72 -7.55 6.92
CA ARG A 129 10.11 -7.23 6.59
C ARG A 129 10.29 -6.79 5.14
N VAL A 130 9.62 -7.45 4.19
CA VAL A 130 9.64 -7.04 2.78
C VAL A 130 9.01 -5.66 2.61
N ILE A 131 7.90 -5.35 3.30
CA ILE A 131 7.30 -4.01 3.27
C ILE A 131 8.29 -2.96 3.78
N GLY A 132 8.94 -3.19 4.93
CA GLY A 132 9.94 -2.27 5.47
C GLY A 132 11.13 -2.06 4.53
N MET A 133 11.62 -3.13 3.90
CA MET A 133 12.71 -3.06 2.92
C MET A 133 12.28 -2.27 1.67
N VAL A 134 11.10 -2.50 1.14
CA VAL A 134 10.59 -1.78 -0.03
C VAL A 134 10.37 -0.30 0.29
N LEU A 135 9.85 0.04 1.47
CA LEU A 135 9.73 1.44 1.91
C LEU A 135 11.09 2.15 1.95
N ALA A 136 12.14 1.49 2.47
CA ALA A 136 13.49 2.03 2.45
C ALA A 136 14.01 2.20 1.02
N LEU A 137 13.76 1.23 0.14
CA LEU A 137 14.15 1.32 -1.29
C LEU A 137 13.42 2.45 -2.02
N LEU A 138 12.14 2.69 -1.72
CA LEU A 138 11.38 3.81 -2.29
C LEU A 138 11.95 5.17 -1.87
N GLU A 139 12.43 5.27 -0.64
CA GLU A 139 13.08 6.50 -0.18
C GLU A 139 14.45 6.69 -0.87
N ILE A 140 15.20 5.63 -1.09
CA ILE A 140 16.45 5.66 -1.86
C ILE A 140 16.16 6.04 -3.32
N ASP A 141 15.15 5.44 -3.95
CA ASP A 141 14.70 5.77 -5.31
C ASP A 141 14.44 7.28 -5.44
N ARG A 142 13.69 7.86 -4.50
CA ARG A 142 13.41 9.30 -4.45
C ARG A 142 14.68 10.16 -4.41
N TYR A 143 15.70 9.76 -3.62
CA TYR A 143 16.97 10.47 -3.57
C TYR A 143 17.77 10.32 -4.87
N VAL A 144 17.82 9.11 -5.42
CA VAL A 144 18.56 8.81 -6.66
C VAL A 144 17.97 9.59 -7.84
N PHE A 145 16.67 9.49 -8.07
CA PHE A 145 16.02 10.20 -9.17
C PHE A 145 15.98 11.70 -8.94
N GLY A 146 15.81 12.19 -7.71
CA GLY A 146 15.93 13.60 -7.39
C GLY A 146 17.34 14.16 -7.65
N ALA A 147 18.38 13.38 -7.40
CA ALA A 147 19.75 13.75 -7.73
C ALA A 147 19.97 13.74 -9.26
N LEU A 148 19.48 12.71 -9.97
CA LEU A 148 19.55 12.64 -11.43
C LEU A 148 18.84 13.83 -12.10
N ASP A 149 17.63 14.18 -11.64
CA ASP A 149 16.89 15.34 -12.12
C ASP A 149 17.68 16.63 -11.91
N HIS A 150 18.35 16.77 -10.77
CA HIS A 150 19.18 17.93 -10.48
C HIS A 150 20.42 18.00 -11.40
N PHE A 151 21.16 16.91 -11.55
CA PHE A 151 22.40 16.90 -12.32
C PHE A 151 22.17 16.86 -13.84
N VAL A 152 21.14 16.16 -14.31
CA VAL A 152 20.87 15.95 -15.75
C VAL A 152 19.94 17.00 -16.30
N LEU A 153 18.91 17.38 -15.55
CA LEU A 153 17.85 18.30 -16.00
C LEU A 153 18.00 19.72 -15.45
N HIS A 154 18.98 19.94 -14.56
CA HIS A 154 19.22 21.25 -13.91
C HIS A 154 17.99 21.79 -13.17
N VAL A 155 17.10 20.90 -12.70
CA VAL A 155 15.94 21.23 -11.87
C VAL A 155 16.38 21.38 -10.42
N ALA A 156 15.83 22.36 -9.71
CA ALA A 156 16.14 22.54 -8.30
C ALA A 156 15.78 21.27 -7.50
N ALA A 157 16.78 20.60 -6.92
CA ALA A 157 16.56 19.45 -6.08
C ALA A 157 15.90 19.86 -4.76
N SER A 158 14.66 19.44 -4.54
CA SER A 158 13.96 19.57 -3.25
C SER A 158 14.08 18.30 -2.38
N THR A 159 15.17 17.57 -2.52
CA THR A 159 15.39 16.28 -1.83
C THR A 159 15.91 16.49 -0.40
N GLY A 160 15.08 17.07 0.47
CA GLY A 160 15.35 17.07 1.91
C GLY A 160 15.13 15.69 2.53
N LEU A 161 15.80 15.41 3.67
CA LEU A 161 15.62 14.19 4.42
C LEU A 161 14.15 14.04 4.88
N ASN A 162 13.47 12.98 4.44
CA ASN A 162 12.09 12.71 4.85
C ASN A 162 12.07 11.85 6.12
N LEU A 163 12.10 12.50 7.27
CA LEU A 163 12.07 11.82 8.57
C LEU A 163 10.80 10.96 8.74
N THR A 164 9.68 11.38 8.15
CA THR A 164 8.42 10.62 8.24
C THR A 164 8.53 9.27 7.53
N ALA A 165 9.17 9.23 6.36
CA ALA A 165 9.39 7.97 5.64
C ALA A 165 10.32 7.05 6.41
N TRP A 166 11.44 7.55 6.94
CA TRP A 166 12.36 6.76 7.76
C TRP A 166 11.72 6.29 9.06
N PHE A 167 10.89 7.11 9.68
CA PHE A 167 10.11 6.70 10.84
C PHE A 167 9.12 5.57 10.49
N ALA A 168 8.44 5.64 9.34
CA ALA A 168 7.56 4.57 8.88
C ALA A 168 8.32 3.25 8.66
N VAL A 169 9.53 3.29 8.10
CA VAL A 169 10.41 2.12 7.97
C VAL A 169 10.71 1.54 9.35
N LEU A 170 11.10 2.37 10.32
CA LEU A 170 11.38 1.95 11.69
C LEU A 170 10.16 1.27 12.33
N VAL A 171 8.99 1.88 12.23
CA VAL A 171 7.74 1.33 12.78
C VAL A 171 7.44 -0.06 12.19
N ILE A 172 7.59 -0.25 10.89
CA ILE A 172 7.36 -1.55 10.23
C ILE A 172 8.40 -2.59 10.68
N VAL A 173 9.65 -2.20 10.88
CA VAL A 173 10.69 -3.11 11.39
C VAL A 173 10.35 -3.55 12.82
N VAL A 174 9.99 -2.62 13.70
CA VAL A 174 9.56 -2.93 15.07
C VAL A 174 8.32 -3.80 15.07
N LEU A 175 7.33 -3.50 14.22
CA LEU A 175 6.12 -4.30 14.11
C LEU A 175 6.44 -5.74 13.65
N SER A 176 7.36 -5.91 12.70
CA SER A 176 7.80 -7.24 12.25
C SER A 176 8.41 -8.07 13.39
N GLU A 177 9.11 -7.40 14.30
CA GLU A 177 9.71 -8.05 15.47
C GLU A 177 8.66 -8.46 16.50
N VAL A 178 7.67 -7.58 16.75
CA VAL A 178 6.52 -7.89 17.62
C VAL A 178 5.75 -9.11 17.09
N PHE A 179 5.50 -9.18 15.78
CA PHE A 179 4.85 -10.33 15.16
C PHE A 179 5.71 -11.60 15.27
N ARG A 180 7.03 -11.49 15.17
CA ARG A 180 7.95 -12.63 15.36
C ARG A 180 7.83 -13.20 16.75
N GLU A 181 7.85 -12.34 17.76
CA GLU A 181 7.77 -12.77 19.16
C GLU A 181 6.38 -13.35 19.47
N GLY A 182 5.30 -12.72 18.95
CA GLY A 182 3.94 -13.27 19.08
C GLY A 182 3.78 -14.66 18.43
N ALA A 183 4.38 -14.88 17.27
CA ALA A 183 4.39 -16.18 16.61
C ALA A 183 5.19 -17.24 17.40
N ARG A 184 6.26 -16.82 18.09
CA ARG A 184 7.05 -17.68 18.98
C ARG A 184 6.25 -18.09 20.21
N LEU A 185 5.68 -17.13 20.94
CA LEU A 185 4.89 -17.39 22.14
C LEU A 185 3.69 -18.32 21.87
N ARG A 186 3.02 -18.12 20.73
CA ARG A 186 1.93 -19.02 20.34
C ARG A 186 2.40 -20.45 20.14
N ARG A 187 3.53 -20.65 19.45
CA ARG A 187 4.10 -21.98 19.24
C ARG A 187 4.49 -22.66 20.55
N ASP A 188 5.08 -21.91 21.47
CA ASP A 188 5.45 -22.40 22.78
C ASP A 188 4.20 -22.84 23.59
N ALA A 189 3.09 -22.09 23.49
CA ALA A 189 1.83 -22.43 24.12
C ALA A 189 1.19 -23.71 23.51
N GLU A 190 1.26 -23.89 22.17
CA GLU A 190 0.75 -25.09 21.50
C GLU A 190 1.51 -26.37 21.85
N LEU A 191 2.79 -26.25 22.23
CA LEU A 191 3.63 -27.39 22.64
C LEU A 191 3.48 -27.77 24.14
N THR A 192 2.78 -26.95 24.91
CA THR A 192 2.64 -27.15 26.38
C THR A 192 1.32 -27.84 26.75
N ILE A 193 0.46 -28.15 25.78
CA ILE A 193 -0.80 -28.88 25.92
C ILE A 193 -0.59 -30.33 25.50
#